data_82b9eb1216d63e7aae2778956c6a20b1
#
_entry.id   82b9eb1216d63e7aae2778956c6a20b1
#
_cell.length_a   1.000
_cell.length_b   1.000
_cell.length_c   1.000
_cell.angle_alpha   90.00
_cell.angle_beta   90.00
_cell.angle_gamma   90.00
#
_symmetry.space_group_name_H-M   'P 1'
#
loop_
_entity.id
_entity.type
_entity.pdbx_description
1 polymer ?
#
loop_
_entity_poly.entity_id
_entity_poly.type
_entity_poly.pdbx_seq_one_letter_code
_entity_poly.pdbx_strand_id
1 'polypeptide(L)'
;MTNRQIAAAKTRKKLVEAAKEIICEKGLTDTSIDEITEKCGVSKGTFYTYFKRKEDIVFELSKGMFASILENAIQFEGSFLEKLTNYMVNFAGYIEKSSLKLCQEWVKNVVMPERVEDEEQRGKLQKDISDVKTLLEYGIGQRMLQKETPVEVLAPIVVDILYGQMLCWDMSGGAYSYSERTEQFCGLYLSGLFKNYLI
;
A
#
# COMPACT_ATOMS: atom_id res chain seq x y z
N MET A 1 -9.10 8.67 24.73
CA MET A 1 -9.71 7.35 24.39
C MET A 1 -10.16 6.68 25.68
N THR A 2 -11.36 6.12 25.69
CA THR A 2 -11.86 5.37 26.83
C THR A 2 -11.23 3.96 26.89
N ASN A 3 -11.19 3.32 28.08
CA ASN A 3 -10.69 1.94 28.21
C ASN A 3 -11.42 0.96 27.26
N ARG A 4 -12.70 1.18 26.98
CA ARG A 4 -13.49 0.38 26.02
C ARG A 4 -12.98 0.56 24.58
N GLN A 5 -12.64 1.77 24.18
CA GLN A 5 -12.09 2.07 22.83
C GLN A 5 -10.70 1.45 22.65
N ILE A 6 -9.86 1.48 23.69
CA ILE A 6 -8.53 0.85 23.70
C ILE A 6 -8.67 -0.68 23.56
N ALA A 7 -9.57 -1.31 24.32
CA ALA A 7 -9.82 -2.74 24.23
C ALA A 7 -10.35 -3.15 22.85
N ALA A 8 -11.27 -2.38 22.27
CA ALA A 8 -11.80 -2.60 20.93
C ALA A 8 -10.71 -2.52 19.86
N ALA A 9 -9.86 -1.48 19.91
CA ALA A 9 -8.73 -1.32 18.98
C ALA A 9 -7.73 -2.50 19.09
N LYS A 10 -7.46 -2.96 20.31
CA LYS A 10 -6.59 -4.12 20.57
C LYS A 10 -7.17 -5.41 19.97
N THR A 11 -8.47 -5.64 20.13
CA THR A 11 -9.16 -6.82 19.57
C THR A 11 -9.16 -6.78 18.06
N ARG A 12 -9.48 -5.62 17.46
CA ARG A 12 -9.43 -5.42 16.01
C ARG A 12 -8.03 -5.71 15.44
N LYS A 13 -6.98 -5.18 16.08
CA LYS A 13 -5.59 -5.43 15.68
C LYS A 13 -5.22 -6.92 15.74
N LYS A 14 -5.63 -7.64 16.79
CA LYS A 14 -5.40 -9.10 16.90
C LYS A 14 -6.06 -9.87 15.76
N LEU A 15 -7.29 -9.54 15.39
CA LEU A 15 -8.00 -10.17 14.27
C LEU A 15 -7.26 -9.96 12.95
N VAL A 16 -6.75 -8.74 12.71
CA VAL A 16 -6.00 -8.39 11.50
C VAL A 16 -4.66 -9.15 11.43
N GLU A 17 -3.93 -9.22 12.54
CA GLU A 17 -2.65 -9.95 12.62
C GLU A 17 -2.84 -11.45 12.39
N ALA A 18 -3.81 -12.07 13.06
CA ALA A 18 -4.10 -13.49 12.89
C ALA A 18 -4.54 -13.83 11.45
N ALA A 19 -5.39 -12.99 10.86
CA ALA A 19 -5.81 -13.15 9.48
C ALA A 19 -4.63 -13.01 8.51
N LYS A 20 -3.73 -12.04 8.72
CA LYS A 20 -2.52 -11.87 7.93
C LYS A 20 -1.70 -13.15 7.87
N GLU A 21 -1.40 -13.75 9.03
CA GLU A 21 -0.60 -14.97 9.11
C GLU A 21 -1.25 -16.10 8.31
N ILE A 22 -2.56 -16.35 8.51
CA ILE A 22 -3.28 -17.42 7.82
C ILE A 22 -3.38 -17.16 6.30
N ILE A 23 -3.67 -15.92 5.89
CA ILE A 23 -3.77 -15.54 4.47
C ILE A 23 -2.42 -15.67 3.76
N CYS A 24 -1.33 -15.30 4.42
CA CYS A 24 0.02 -15.45 3.86
C CYS A 24 0.39 -16.92 3.62
N GLU A 25 -0.09 -17.84 4.46
CA GLU A 25 0.18 -19.27 4.32
C GLU A 25 -0.63 -19.92 3.21
N LYS A 26 -1.96 -19.72 3.19
CA LYS A 26 -2.85 -20.47 2.31
C LYS A 26 -3.75 -19.65 1.39
N GLY A 27 -3.71 -18.34 1.47
CA GLY A 27 -4.55 -17.42 0.69
C GLY A 27 -5.90 -17.13 1.35
N LEU A 28 -6.57 -16.07 0.89
CA LEU A 28 -7.84 -15.63 1.47
C LEU A 28 -8.98 -16.63 1.19
N THR A 29 -9.01 -17.24 0.00
CA THR A 29 -10.05 -18.19 -0.41
C THR A 29 -10.15 -19.34 0.59
N ASP A 30 -9.02 -19.90 0.98
CA ASP A 30 -8.92 -21.06 1.89
C ASP A 30 -8.92 -20.66 3.38
N THR A 31 -8.97 -19.36 3.68
CA THR A 31 -9.04 -18.85 5.04
C THR A 31 -10.49 -18.73 5.49
N SER A 32 -10.83 -19.30 6.65
CA SER A 32 -12.14 -19.19 7.26
C SER A 32 -12.16 -18.16 8.40
N ILE A 33 -13.34 -17.57 8.65
CA ILE A 33 -13.54 -16.68 9.81
C ILE A 33 -13.37 -17.45 11.12
N ASP A 34 -13.74 -18.73 11.13
CA ASP A 34 -13.62 -19.58 12.32
C ASP A 34 -12.15 -19.75 12.73
N GLU A 35 -11.25 -20.03 11.79
CA GLU A 35 -9.81 -20.11 12.05
C GLU A 35 -9.21 -18.79 12.56
N ILE A 36 -9.62 -17.66 11.96
CA ILE A 36 -9.17 -16.34 12.41
C ILE A 36 -9.59 -16.08 13.86
N THR A 37 -10.86 -16.36 14.18
CA THR A 37 -11.41 -16.11 15.52
C THR A 37 -10.86 -17.08 16.56
N GLU A 38 -10.67 -18.35 16.22
CA GLU A 38 -10.04 -19.35 17.06
C GLU A 38 -8.60 -18.97 17.41
N LYS A 39 -7.79 -18.57 16.40
CA LYS A 39 -6.42 -18.09 16.62
C LYS A 39 -6.34 -16.86 17.53
N CYS A 40 -7.37 -16.00 17.52
CA CYS A 40 -7.46 -14.82 18.39
C CYS A 40 -8.05 -15.11 19.77
N GLY A 41 -8.67 -16.26 19.97
CA GLY A 41 -9.42 -16.58 21.19
C GLY A 41 -10.69 -15.72 21.36
N VAL A 42 -11.40 -15.39 20.25
CA VAL A 42 -12.63 -14.59 20.27
C VAL A 42 -13.76 -15.34 19.55
N SER A 43 -15.00 -14.90 19.78
CA SER A 43 -16.16 -15.47 19.09
C SER A 43 -16.28 -14.95 17.65
N LYS A 44 -16.96 -15.72 16.79
CA LYS A 44 -17.34 -15.31 15.43
C LYS A 44 -18.20 -14.01 15.43
N GLY A 45 -19.06 -13.82 16.43
CA GLY A 45 -19.81 -12.59 16.64
C GLY A 45 -18.91 -11.38 16.88
N THR A 46 -17.78 -11.60 17.57
CA THR A 46 -16.77 -10.54 17.76
C THR A 46 -16.14 -10.11 16.44
N PHE A 47 -15.86 -11.05 15.53
CA PHE A 47 -15.38 -10.73 14.19
C PHE A 47 -16.34 -9.79 13.46
N TYR A 48 -17.63 -10.15 13.41
CA TYR A 48 -18.65 -9.36 12.73
C TYR A 48 -18.94 -7.99 13.37
N THR A 49 -18.47 -7.75 14.58
CA THR A 49 -18.48 -6.41 15.19
C THR A 49 -17.51 -5.45 14.49
N TYR A 50 -16.43 -5.96 13.90
CA TYR A 50 -15.36 -5.15 13.30
C TYR A 50 -15.32 -5.24 11.78
N PHE A 51 -15.72 -6.35 11.17
CA PHE A 51 -15.61 -6.64 9.75
C PHE A 51 -16.88 -7.31 9.25
N LYS A 52 -17.41 -6.87 8.13
CA LYS A 52 -18.57 -7.50 7.50
C LYS A 52 -18.19 -8.82 6.81
N ARG A 53 -17.01 -8.87 6.23
CA ARG A 53 -16.46 -9.99 5.44
C ARG A 53 -14.99 -10.21 5.76
N LYS A 54 -14.46 -11.39 5.44
CA LYS A 54 -13.01 -11.66 5.60
C LYS A 54 -12.15 -10.82 4.64
N GLU A 55 -12.70 -10.45 3.49
CA GLU A 55 -12.06 -9.58 2.49
C GLU A 55 -11.73 -8.19 3.06
N ASP A 56 -12.53 -7.68 3.98
CA ASP A 56 -12.33 -6.37 4.59
C ASP A 56 -11.01 -6.30 5.38
N ILE A 57 -10.50 -7.45 5.83
CA ILE A 57 -9.21 -7.55 6.53
C ILE A 57 -8.04 -7.28 5.59
N VAL A 58 -8.11 -7.69 4.31
CA VAL A 58 -7.06 -7.45 3.32
C VAL A 58 -6.80 -5.94 3.18
N PHE A 59 -7.87 -5.16 3.16
CA PHE A 59 -7.76 -3.70 3.09
C PHE A 59 -7.23 -3.10 4.40
N GLU A 60 -7.67 -3.64 5.53
CA GLU A 60 -7.18 -3.17 6.82
C GLU A 60 -5.68 -3.38 6.99
N LEU A 61 -5.16 -4.49 6.48
CA LEU A 61 -3.73 -4.78 6.45
C LEU A 61 -2.94 -3.74 5.66
N SER A 62 -3.54 -3.15 4.63
CA SER A 62 -2.88 -2.14 3.79
C SER A 62 -2.86 -0.73 4.42
N LYS A 63 -3.82 -0.38 5.29
CA LYS A 63 -4.03 1.00 5.76
C LYS A 63 -2.88 1.61 6.57
N GLY A 64 -2.27 0.85 7.47
CA GLY A 64 -1.31 1.42 8.45
C GLY A 64 0.11 1.61 7.93
N MET A 65 0.49 0.94 6.86
CA MET A 65 1.89 0.83 6.45
C MET A 65 2.29 1.79 5.33
N PHE A 66 1.35 2.16 4.47
CA PHE A 66 1.63 3.13 3.41
C PHE A 66 1.83 4.57 3.94
N ALA A 67 1.21 4.93 5.08
CA ALA A 67 1.43 6.24 5.70
C ALA A 67 2.89 6.45 6.12
N SER A 68 3.55 5.42 6.64
CA SER A 68 4.97 5.48 7.04
C SER A 68 5.91 5.58 5.85
N ILE A 69 5.52 5.07 4.66
CA ILE A 69 6.35 5.14 3.45
C ILE A 69 6.52 6.60 2.99
N LEU A 70 5.43 7.37 2.96
CA LEU A 70 5.49 8.78 2.61
C LEU A 70 6.33 9.58 3.62
N GLU A 71 6.10 9.37 4.92
CA GLU A 71 6.85 10.04 5.97
C GLU A 71 8.36 9.75 5.88
N ASN A 72 8.72 8.47 5.71
CA ASN A 72 10.11 8.06 5.53
C ASN A 72 10.74 8.68 4.29
N ALA A 73 10.02 8.77 3.17
CA ALA A 73 10.51 9.41 1.95
C ALA A 73 10.74 10.91 2.13
N ILE A 74 9.85 11.61 2.83
CA ILE A 74 10.00 13.02 3.15
C ILE A 74 11.24 13.26 4.05
N GLN A 75 11.45 12.39 5.05
CA GLN A 75 12.56 12.49 5.99
C GLN A 75 13.90 11.98 5.40
N PHE A 76 13.86 11.21 4.32
CA PHE A 76 15.07 10.68 3.69
C PHE A 76 16.00 11.83 3.27
N GLU A 77 17.29 11.74 3.60
CA GLU A 77 18.29 12.73 3.19
C GLU A 77 18.69 12.52 1.74
N GLY A 78 18.68 13.58 0.93
CA GLY A 78 19.07 13.50 -0.47
C GLY A 78 18.25 14.40 -1.39
N SER A 79 18.51 14.28 -2.70
CA SER A 79 17.79 14.99 -3.76
C SER A 79 16.33 14.53 -3.86
N PHE A 80 15.53 15.28 -4.61
CA PHE A 80 14.13 14.89 -4.85
C PHE A 80 14.01 13.50 -5.49
N LEU A 81 14.87 13.17 -6.47
CA LEU A 81 14.83 11.87 -7.12
C LEU A 81 15.16 10.73 -6.17
N GLU A 82 16.10 10.93 -5.24
CA GLU A 82 16.41 9.92 -4.21
C GLU A 82 15.25 9.73 -3.23
N LYS A 83 14.55 10.81 -2.84
CA LYS A 83 13.33 10.73 -2.02
C LYS A 83 12.22 9.98 -2.74
N LEU A 84 11.99 10.28 -4.01
CA LEU A 84 10.97 9.59 -4.82
C LEU A 84 11.35 8.12 -5.04
N THR A 85 12.62 7.81 -5.30
CA THR A 85 13.13 6.43 -5.38
C THR A 85 12.89 5.70 -4.06
N ASN A 86 13.21 6.32 -2.92
CA ASN A 86 12.94 5.76 -1.60
C ASN A 86 11.46 5.43 -1.40
N TYR A 87 10.56 6.35 -1.78
CA TYR A 87 9.11 6.10 -1.74
C TYR A 87 8.71 4.88 -2.58
N MET A 88 9.12 4.85 -3.86
CA MET A 88 8.72 3.80 -4.80
C MET A 88 9.29 2.43 -4.42
N VAL A 89 10.55 2.37 -4.02
CA VAL A 89 11.21 1.11 -3.61
C VAL A 89 10.62 0.57 -2.31
N ASN A 90 10.33 1.44 -1.34
CA ASN A 90 9.69 1.02 -0.09
C ASN A 90 8.24 0.57 -0.32
N PHE A 91 7.50 1.21 -1.23
CA PHE A 91 6.17 0.76 -1.66
C PHE A 91 6.24 -0.65 -2.24
N ALA A 92 7.13 -0.88 -3.20
CA ALA A 92 7.33 -2.19 -3.81
C ALA A 92 7.80 -3.25 -2.81
N GLY A 93 8.80 -2.93 -2.00
CA GLY A 93 9.36 -3.83 -0.98
C GLY A 93 8.35 -4.19 0.11
N TYR A 94 7.43 -3.28 0.42
CA TYR A 94 6.34 -3.58 1.33
C TYR A 94 5.39 -4.65 0.78
N ILE A 95 4.96 -4.49 -0.47
CA ILE A 95 4.09 -5.46 -1.14
C ILE A 95 4.79 -6.82 -1.26
N GLU A 96 6.04 -6.83 -1.70
CA GLU A 96 6.85 -8.04 -1.83
C GLU A 96 6.98 -8.81 -0.51
N LYS A 97 7.24 -8.12 0.60
CA LYS A 97 7.34 -8.70 1.95
C LYS A 97 5.99 -9.18 2.51
N SER A 98 4.88 -8.65 2.02
CA SER A 98 3.55 -9.01 2.52
C SER A 98 3.06 -10.38 2.06
N SER A 99 3.59 -10.93 1.04
CA SER A 99 3.37 -12.19 0.32
C SER A 99 2.63 -12.04 -1.01
N LEU A 100 3.01 -12.89 -1.95
CA LEU A 100 2.37 -12.94 -3.29
C LEU A 100 0.86 -13.20 -3.19
N LYS A 101 0.45 -14.14 -2.32
CA LYS A 101 -0.97 -14.47 -2.14
C LYS A 101 -1.79 -13.27 -1.65
N LEU A 102 -1.25 -12.49 -0.74
CA LEU A 102 -1.93 -11.29 -0.24
C LEU A 102 -2.02 -10.21 -1.34
N CYS A 103 -0.95 -10.05 -2.15
CA CYS A 103 -0.97 -9.16 -3.30
C CYS A 103 -2.04 -9.58 -4.32
N GLN A 104 -2.15 -10.86 -4.65
CA GLN A 104 -3.17 -11.41 -5.55
C GLN A 104 -4.58 -11.12 -5.08
N GLU A 105 -4.85 -11.31 -3.79
CA GLU A 105 -6.17 -10.99 -3.23
C GLU A 105 -6.44 -9.48 -3.26
N TRP A 106 -5.42 -8.66 -3.01
CA TRP A 106 -5.54 -7.21 -3.10
C TRP A 106 -5.85 -6.76 -4.55
N VAL A 107 -5.10 -7.27 -5.54
CA VAL A 107 -5.33 -6.97 -6.97
C VAL A 107 -6.75 -7.35 -7.40
N LYS A 108 -7.25 -8.53 -7.04
CA LYS A 108 -8.63 -8.95 -7.35
C LYS A 108 -9.67 -7.96 -6.82
N ASN A 109 -9.47 -7.44 -5.61
CA ASN A 109 -10.40 -6.52 -4.99
C ASN A 109 -10.33 -5.11 -5.58
N VAL A 110 -9.12 -4.62 -5.91
CA VAL A 110 -8.93 -3.28 -6.49
C VAL A 110 -9.42 -3.19 -7.94
N VAL A 111 -9.23 -4.26 -8.73
CA VAL A 111 -9.67 -4.32 -10.13
C VAL A 111 -11.20 -4.45 -10.27
N MET A 112 -11.89 -4.90 -9.20
CA MET A 112 -13.35 -5.04 -9.18
C MET A 112 -13.99 -4.20 -8.07
N PRO A 113 -13.93 -2.86 -8.15
CA PRO A 113 -14.41 -1.96 -7.09
C PRO A 113 -15.91 -2.08 -6.82
N GLU A 114 -16.69 -2.61 -7.75
CA GLU A 114 -18.14 -2.87 -7.59
C GLU A 114 -18.43 -3.88 -6.47
N ARG A 115 -17.47 -4.75 -6.16
CA ARG A 115 -17.56 -5.71 -5.05
C ARG A 115 -17.19 -5.10 -3.69
N VAL A 116 -16.71 -3.86 -3.69
CA VAL A 116 -16.26 -3.16 -2.50
C VAL A 116 -17.34 -2.17 -2.08
N GLU A 117 -18.10 -2.50 -1.04
CA GLU A 117 -19.16 -1.64 -0.48
C GLU A 117 -18.60 -0.42 0.26
N ASP A 118 -17.36 -0.49 0.73
CA ASP A 118 -16.72 0.54 1.54
C ASP A 118 -16.07 1.61 0.64
N GLU A 119 -16.55 2.86 0.74
CA GLU A 119 -16.01 4.00 -0.01
C GLU A 119 -14.52 4.25 0.28
N GLU A 120 -14.08 4.00 1.51
CA GLU A 120 -12.69 4.16 1.92
C GLU A 120 -11.77 3.15 1.20
N GLN A 121 -12.27 1.96 0.92
CA GLN A 121 -11.55 0.92 0.16
C GLN A 121 -11.47 1.28 -1.33
N ARG A 122 -12.54 1.86 -1.88
CA ARG A 122 -12.53 2.40 -3.25
C ARG A 122 -11.56 3.57 -3.41
N GLY A 123 -11.27 4.27 -2.33
CA GLY A 123 -10.36 5.41 -2.29
C GLY A 123 -8.86 5.08 -2.31
N LYS A 124 -8.45 3.79 -2.33
CA LYS A 124 -7.01 3.43 -2.22
C LYS A 124 -6.16 4.04 -3.33
N LEU A 125 -6.58 3.95 -4.58
CA LEU A 125 -5.88 4.57 -5.70
C LEU A 125 -5.75 6.08 -5.49
N GLN A 126 -6.83 6.75 -5.09
CA GLN A 126 -6.83 8.19 -4.83
C GLN A 126 -5.91 8.56 -3.66
N LYS A 127 -5.85 7.70 -2.64
CA LYS A 127 -4.93 7.87 -1.51
C LYS A 127 -3.47 7.80 -1.97
N ASP A 128 -3.11 6.81 -2.77
CA ASP A 128 -1.74 6.65 -3.26
C ASP A 128 -1.34 7.81 -4.19
N ILE A 129 -2.24 8.27 -5.06
CA ILE A 129 -2.03 9.48 -5.86
C ILE A 129 -1.84 10.71 -4.95
N SER A 130 -2.65 10.86 -3.91
CA SER A 130 -2.52 11.95 -2.94
C SER A 130 -1.19 11.93 -2.18
N ASP A 131 -0.68 10.75 -1.83
CA ASP A 131 0.61 10.61 -1.16
C ASP A 131 1.77 11.05 -2.08
N VAL A 132 1.74 10.66 -3.36
CA VAL A 132 2.73 11.13 -4.35
C VAL A 132 2.59 12.63 -4.60
N LYS A 133 1.37 13.19 -4.68
CA LYS A 133 1.17 14.65 -4.77
C LYS A 133 1.83 15.36 -3.60
N THR A 134 1.60 14.88 -2.38
CA THR A 134 2.20 15.46 -1.17
C THR A 134 3.73 15.46 -1.25
N LEU A 135 4.34 14.38 -1.76
CA LEU A 135 5.79 14.32 -1.94
C LEU A 135 6.30 15.32 -3.00
N LEU A 136 5.57 15.47 -4.12
CA LEU A 136 5.89 16.46 -5.16
C LEU A 136 5.77 17.90 -4.64
N GLU A 137 4.69 18.21 -3.94
CA GLU A 137 4.47 19.52 -3.31
C GLU A 137 5.54 19.83 -2.27
N TYR A 138 5.96 18.84 -1.49
CA TYR A 138 7.10 18.97 -0.59
C TYR A 138 8.37 19.32 -1.38
N GLY A 139 8.66 18.64 -2.49
CA GLY A 139 9.81 18.94 -3.36
C GLY A 139 9.80 20.37 -3.89
N ILE A 140 8.63 20.89 -4.27
CA ILE A 140 8.45 22.29 -4.70
C ILE A 140 8.70 23.24 -3.52
N GLY A 141 8.13 22.95 -2.37
CA GLY A 141 8.29 23.76 -1.14
C GLY A 141 9.74 23.85 -0.66
N GLN A 142 10.51 22.78 -0.84
CA GLN A 142 11.94 22.73 -0.51
C GLN A 142 12.85 23.26 -1.65
N ARG A 143 12.30 23.76 -2.72
CA ARG A 143 13.04 24.22 -3.91
C ARG A 143 13.92 23.14 -4.55
N MET A 144 13.50 21.90 -4.47
CA MET A 144 14.10 20.76 -5.20
C MET A 144 13.46 20.59 -6.58
N LEU A 145 12.21 21.05 -6.72
CA LEU A 145 11.44 21.08 -7.95
C LEU A 145 10.98 22.50 -8.27
N GLN A 146 10.88 22.77 -9.57
CA GLN A 146 10.35 24.02 -10.08
C GLN A 146 8.87 24.20 -9.71
N LYS A 147 8.43 25.45 -9.55
CA LYS A 147 7.05 25.78 -9.16
C LYS A 147 6.02 25.33 -10.20
N GLU A 148 6.42 25.29 -11.46
CA GLU A 148 5.63 24.88 -12.61
C GLU A 148 5.51 23.36 -12.78
N THR A 149 6.09 22.57 -11.86
CA THR A 149 5.99 21.11 -11.88
C THR A 149 4.53 20.66 -11.95
N PRO A 150 4.09 19.89 -12.97
CA PRO A 150 2.70 19.51 -13.15
C PRO A 150 2.31 18.36 -12.21
N VAL A 151 2.12 18.67 -10.93
CA VAL A 151 1.83 17.70 -9.87
C VAL A 151 0.63 16.79 -10.20
N GLU A 152 -0.44 17.40 -10.76
CA GLU A 152 -1.68 16.68 -11.13
C GLU A 152 -1.47 15.66 -12.26
N VAL A 153 -0.41 15.78 -13.03
CA VAL A 153 -0.06 14.85 -14.12
C VAL A 153 0.97 13.81 -13.63
N LEU A 154 2.01 14.26 -12.93
CA LEU A 154 3.11 13.38 -12.52
C LEU A 154 2.72 12.39 -11.42
N ALA A 155 1.88 12.81 -10.49
CA ALA A 155 1.50 11.91 -9.38
C ALA A 155 0.73 10.66 -9.86
N PRO A 156 -0.31 10.75 -10.69
CA PRO A 156 -0.95 9.57 -11.27
C PRO A 156 0.04 8.70 -12.05
N ILE A 157 0.91 9.29 -12.88
CA ILE A 157 1.90 8.54 -13.68
C ILE A 157 2.82 7.69 -12.77
N VAL A 158 3.31 8.24 -11.67
CA VAL A 158 4.15 7.49 -10.72
C VAL A 158 3.38 6.31 -10.13
N VAL A 159 2.12 6.49 -9.78
CA VAL A 159 1.26 5.41 -9.24
C VAL A 159 0.97 4.36 -10.31
N ASP A 160 0.69 4.76 -11.56
CA ASP A 160 0.47 3.86 -12.69
C ASP A 160 1.70 2.96 -12.92
N ILE A 161 2.90 3.52 -12.82
CA ILE A 161 4.15 2.75 -12.93
C ILE A 161 4.26 1.72 -11.80
N LEU A 162 4.01 2.10 -10.55
CA LEU A 162 4.04 1.19 -9.41
C LEU A 162 3.01 0.07 -9.57
N TYR A 163 1.78 0.39 -9.92
CA TYR A 163 0.71 -0.60 -10.09
C TYR A 163 0.97 -1.52 -11.29
N GLY A 164 1.47 -0.96 -12.40
CA GLY A 164 1.84 -1.75 -13.57
C GLY A 164 2.96 -2.75 -13.27
N GLN A 165 3.99 -2.33 -12.56
CA GLN A 165 5.08 -3.22 -12.13
C GLN A 165 4.60 -4.28 -11.12
N MET A 166 3.73 -3.90 -10.17
CA MET A 166 3.13 -4.81 -9.22
C MET A 166 2.30 -5.90 -9.92
N LEU A 167 1.47 -5.51 -10.90
CA LEU A 167 0.68 -6.45 -11.68
C LEU A 167 1.58 -7.42 -12.47
N CYS A 168 2.65 -6.93 -13.10
CA CYS A 168 3.60 -7.78 -13.81
C CYS A 168 4.33 -8.74 -12.86
N TRP A 169 4.69 -8.29 -11.66
CA TRP A 169 5.28 -9.13 -10.63
C TRP A 169 4.32 -10.24 -10.17
N ASP A 170 3.06 -9.88 -9.93
CA ASP A 170 2.00 -10.82 -9.57
C ASP A 170 1.76 -11.87 -10.68
N MET A 171 1.63 -11.43 -11.94
CA MET A 171 1.48 -12.32 -13.11
C MET A 171 2.68 -13.25 -13.31
N SER A 172 3.87 -12.86 -12.88
CA SER A 172 5.06 -13.72 -12.94
C SER A 172 5.12 -14.77 -11.83
N GLY A 173 4.16 -14.78 -10.90
CA GLY A 173 4.21 -15.63 -9.72
C GLY A 173 5.32 -15.23 -8.73
N GLY A 174 5.75 -13.97 -8.73
CA GLY A 174 6.85 -13.50 -7.87
C GLY A 174 8.24 -13.95 -8.34
N ALA A 175 8.42 -14.23 -9.64
CA ALA A 175 9.65 -14.81 -10.19
C ALA A 175 10.87 -13.88 -10.12
N TYR A 176 10.71 -12.62 -9.73
CA TYR A 176 11.77 -11.62 -9.58
C TYR A 176 11.48 -10.72 -8.38
N SER A 177 12.49 -9.95 -7.93
CA SER A 177 12.26 -8.94 -6.88
C SER A 177 11.56 -7.71 -7.46
N TYR A 178 10.38 -7.39 -6.91
CA TYR A 178 9.61 -6.21 -7.32
C TYR A 178 10.34 -4.93 -6.89
N SER A 179 10.90 -4.90 -5.70
CA SER A 179 11.65 -3.74 -5.18
C SER A 179 12.92 -3.46 -5.99
N GLU A 180 13.71 -4.50 -6.34
CA GLU A 180 14.90 -4.33 -7.19
C GLU A 180 14.54 -3.83 -8.59
N ARG A 181 13.48 -4.36 -9.21
CA ARG A 181 13.02 -3.88 -10.52
C ARG A 181 12.56 -2.43 -10.46
N THR A 182 11.88 -2.04 -9.38
CA THR A 182 11.48 -0.65 -9.16
C THR A 182 12.70 0.26 -9.00
N GLU A 183 13.73 -0.15 -8.27
CA GLU A 183 14.98 0.59 -8.12
C GLU A 183 15.69 0.78 -9.47
N GLN A 184 15.79 -0.29 -10.28
CA GLN A 184 16.35 -0.23 -11.63
C GLN A 184 15.57 0.74 -12.52
N PHE A 185 14.22 0.70 -12.47
CA PHE A 185 13.38 1.65 -13.19
C PHE A 185 13.69 3.09 -12.76
N CYS A 186 13.75 3.35 -11.46
CA CYS A 186 14.07 4.68 -10.93
C CYS A 186 15.42 5.20 -11.45
N GLY A 187 16.45 4.38 -11.40
CA GLY A 187 17.79 4.74 -11.88
C GLY A 187 17.85 5.04 -13.39
N LEU A 188 17.02 4.35 -14.18
CA LEU A 188 17.02 4.50 -15.65
C LEU A 188 16.13 5.65 -16.16
N TYR A 189 14.98 5.89 -15.51
CA TYR A 189 13.92 6.69 -16.10
C TYR A 189 13.52 7.94 -15.32
N LEU A 190 13.67 7.99 -13.98
CA LEU A 190 13.20 9.14 -13.21
C LEU A 190 13.88 10.45 -13.59
N SER A 191 15.20 10.41 -13.85
CA SER A 191 15.92 11.61 -14.29
C SER A 191 15.36 12.17 -15.58
N GLY A 192 14.98 11.32 -16.54
CA GLY A 192 14.33 11.73 -17.79
C GLY A 192 12.93 12.29 -17.58
N LEU A 193 12.13 11.64 -16.72
CA LEU A 193 10.77 12.08 -16.41
C LEU A 193 10.74 13.45 -15.74
N PHE A 194 11.70 13.73 -14.86
CA PHE A 194 11.77 14.97 -14.09
C PHE A 194 12.74 16.01 -14.68
N LYS A 195 13.39 15.73 -15.81
CA LYS A 195 14.46 16.55 -16.42
C LYS A 195 14.17 18.05 -16.45
N ASN A 196 12.94 18.43 -16.79
CA ASN A 196 12.55 19.82 -16.95
C ASN A 196 12.04 20.48 -15.66
N TYR A 197 11.99 19.74 -14.57
CA TYR A 197 11.38 20.19 -13.31
C TYR A 197 12.36 20.23 -12.15
N LEU A 198 13.55 19.64 -12.27
CA LEU A 198 14.60 19.68 -11.24
C LEU A 198 15.24 21.09 -11.16
N ILE A 199 15.64 21.50 -9.96
CA ILE A 199 16.39 22.76 -9.70
C ILE A 199 17.84 22.41 -9.40
#